data_ec213ef9d35076f12bbd2e281b639ffe
#
_entry.id   ec213ef9d35076f12bbd2e281b639ffe
#
_cell.length_a   1.000
_cell.length_b   1.000
_cell.length_c   1.000
_cell.angle_alpha   90.00
_cell.angle_beta   90.00
_cell.angle_gamma   90.00
#
_symmetry.space_group_name_H-M   'P 1'
#
loop_
_entity.id
_entity.type
_entity.pdbx_description
1 polymer ?
#
loop_
_entity_poly.entity_id
_entity_poly.type
_entity_poly.pdbx_seq_one_letter_code
_entity_poly.pdbx_strand_id
1 'polypeptide(L)'
;GAEIVALGFNTPSENLHYPEPPALRVHHHLIMAQSMAFQNATWLVETAKAGHEDGFRMFGHSVIVAPTGEIAAKSQSEEDEVICHNCDIDLAANLKKTMFNFAAHRRPEHYRLIVERVGAEVTPAN
;
A
#
# COMPACT_ATOMS: atom_id res chain seq x y z
N GLY A 1 -3.77 -5.36 -15.07
CA GLY A 1 -2.50 -5.17 -15.37
C GLY A 1 -1.82 -3.83 -15.12
N ALA A 2 -2.05 -3.14 -13.99
CA ALA A 2 -1.26 -1.94 -13.68
C ALA A 2 0.22 -2.31 -13.48
N GLU A 3 1.11 -1.51 -14.01
CA GLU A 3 2.57 -1.65 -13.85
C GLU A 3 3.08 -0.75 -12.74
N ILE A 4 2.46 0.44 -12.61
CA ILE A 4 2.73 1.40 -11.55
C ILE A 4 1.40 1.84 -10.94
N VAL A 5 1.34 1.91 -9.62
CA VAL A 5 0.27 2.53 -8.85
C VAL A 5 0.84 3.73 -8.12
N ALA A 6 0.28 4.91 -8.35
CA ALA A 6 0.63 6.13 -7.64
C ALA A 6 -0.50 6.51 -6.67
N LEU A 7 -0.16 6.74 -5.42
CA LEU A 7 -1.08 7.08 -4.34
C LEU A 7 -0.61 8.33 -3.62
N GLY A 8 -1.46 9.33 -3.51
CA GLY A 8 -1.25 10.50 -2.65
C GLY A 8 -2.12 10.42 -1.41
N PHE A 9 -1.58 10.78 -0.24
CA PHE A 9 -2.35 10.81 1.01
C PHE A 9 -1.87 11.90 1.98
N ASN A 10 -2.76 12.31 2.88
CA ASN A 10 -2.55 13.38 3.85
C ASN A 10 -2.84 12.90 5.29
N THR A 11 -2.16 11.90 5.73
CA THR A 11 -2.37 11.32 7.06
C THR A 11 -1.63 12.15 8.13
N PRO A 12 -2.30 12.57 9.22
CA PRO A 12 -1.62 13.17 10.38
C PRO A 12 -0.68 12.19 11.07
N SER A 13 0.42 12.68 11.64
CA SER A 13 1.38 11.86 12.38
C SER A 13 0.77 11.21 13.63
N GLU A 14 -0.19 11.89 14.24
CA GLU A 14 -0.90 11.38 15.42
C GLU A 14 -2.28 10.89 15.02
N ASN A 15 -2.62 9.68 15.46
CA ASN A 15 -3.97 9.16 15.31
C ASN A 15 -4.80 9.55 16.54
N LEU A 16 -5.71 10.51 16.35
CA LEU A 16 -6.55 11.02 17.43
C LEU A 16 -7.56 10.00 17.97
N HIS A 17 -7.92 9.01 17.16
CA HIS A 17 -8.91 7.99 17.53
C HIS A 17 -8.28 6.73 18.13
N TYR A 18 -7.04 6.47 17.78
CA TYR A 18 -6.30 5.30 18.26
C TYR A 18 -4.82 5.66 18.46
N PRO A 19 -4.45 6.10 19.68
CA PRO A 19 -3.06 6.44 19.99
C PRO A 19 -2.15 5.22 19.82
N GLU A 20 -1.13 5.37 19.01
CA GLU A 20 -0.10 4.36 18.79
C GLU A 20 1.29 5.00 18.77
N PRO A 21 2.36 4.27 19.15
CA PRO A 21 3.72 4.79 19.02
C PRO A 21 4.03 5.17 17.58
N PRO A 22 4.66 6.34 17.31
CA PRO A 22 5.00 6.77 15.94
C PRO A 22 5.79 5.73 15.13
N ALA A 23 6.74 5.05 15.79
CA ALA A 23 7.51 3.99 15.12
C ALA A 23 6.64 2.81 14.65
N LEU A 24 5.60 2.45 15.39
CA LEU A 24 4.67 1.39 15.00
C LEU A 24 3.84 1.83 13.79
N ARG A 25 3.42 3.08 13.75
CA ARG A 25 2.68 3.65 12.63
C ARG A 25 3.50 3.65 11.34
N VAL A 26 4.77 4.06 11.42
CA VAL A 26 5.71 3.97 10.28
C VAL A 26 5.89 2.52 9.83
N HIS A 27 6.02 1.59 10.79
CA HIS A 27 6.11 0.16 10.49
C HIS A 27 4.87 -0.36 9.74
N HIS A 28 3.67 -0.02 10.20
CA HIS A 28 2.42 -0.41 9.54
C HIS A 28 2.34 0.14 8.10
N HIS A 29 2.70 1.40 7.91
CA HIS A 29 2.73 2.01 6.59
C HIS A 29 3.66 1.26 5.64
N LEU A 30 4.90 1.03 6.04
CA LEU A 30 5.89 0.36 5.20
C LEU A 30 5.53 -1.10 4.91
N ILE A 31 5.04 -1.85 5.89
CA ILE A 31 4.64 -3.26 5.65
C ILE A 31 3.44 -3.35 4.70
N MET A 32 2.49 -2.41 4.80
CA MET A 32 1.37 -2.33 3.86
C MET A 32 1.84 -2.01 2.45
N ALA A 33 2.68 -0.99 2.28
CA ALA A 33 3.22 -0.60 0.98
C ALA A 33 4.00 -1.75 0.32
N GLN A 34 4.88 -2.41 1.06
CA GLN A 34 5.65 -3.55 0.58
C GLN A 34 4.76 -4.74 0.21
N SER A 35 3.79 -5.05 1.05
CA SER A 35 2.82 -6.13 0.80
C SER A 35 1.96 -5.85 -0.44
N MET A 36 1.46 -4.62 -0.58
CA MET A 36 0.65 -4.21 -1.74
C MET A 36 1.44 -4.30 -3.04
N ALA A 37 2.67 -3.81 -3.06
CA ALA A 37 3.54 -3.88 -4.23
C ALA A 37 3.81 -5.33 -4.64
N PHE A 38 4.21 -6.17 -3.69
CA PHE A 38 4.55 -7.57 -3.95
C PHE A 38 3.35 -8.41 -4.37
N GLN A 39 2.25 -8.38 -3.63
CA GLN A 39 1.07 -9.21 -3.91
C GLN A 39 0.39 -8.86 -5.24
N ASN A 40 0.55 -7.63 -5.72
CA ASN A 40 0.00 -7.21 -7.01
C ASN A 40 1.05 -7.19 -8.12
N ALA A 41 2.30 -7.54 -7.81
CA ALA A 41 3.44 -7.50 -8.73
C ALA A 41 3.48 -6.16 -9.49
N THR A 42 3.49 -5.03 -8.75
CA THR A 42 3.42 -3.69 -9.32
C THR A 42 4.36 -2.74 -8.58
N TRP A 43 4.91 -1.75 -9.26
CA TRP A 43 5.55 -0.63 -8.60
C TRP A 43 4.50 0.17 -7.83
N LEU A 44 4.82 0.53 -6.60
CA LEU A 44 4.00 1.40 -5.78
C LEU A 44 4.76 2.68 -5.47
N VAL A 45 4.15 3.82 -5.78
CA VAL A 45 4.68 5.15 -5.47
C VAL A 45 3.70 5.82 -4.53
N GLU A 46 4.07 5.93 -3.27
CA GLU A 46 3.25 6.59 -2.25
C GLU A 46 3.84 7.95 -1.91
N THR A 47 3.07 9.00 -2.16
CA THR A 47 3.43 10.38 -1.86
C THR A 47 2.61 10.85 -0.67
N ALA A 48 3.27 10.96 0.47
CA ALA A 48 2.67 11.45 1.70
C ALA A 48 2.85 12.95 1.84
N LYS A 49 1.83 13.64 2.34
CA LYS A 49 1.98 15.04 2.75
C LYS A 49 2.92 15.13 3.93
N ALA A 50 3.84 16.09 3.87
CA ALA A 50 4.82 16.41 4.91
C ALA A 50 4.51 17.78 5.57
N GLY A 51 5.27 18.14 6.61
CA GLY A 51 5.14 19.42 7.31
C GLY A 51 3.91 19.52 8.20
N HIS A 52 3.27 20.70 8.26
CA HIS A 52 2.12 20.97 9.11
C HIS A 52 0.93 21.51 8.29
N GLU A 53 -0.27 21.06 8.65
CA GLU A 53 -1.53 21.53 8.08
C GLU A 53 -2.61 21.60 9.17
N ASP A 54 -3.31 22.73 9.26
CA ASP A 54 -4.41 22.95 10.20
C ASP A 54 -4.08 22.62 11.67
N GLY A 55 -2.83 22.85 12.08
CA GLY A 55 -2.35 22.56 13.43
C GLY A 55 -1.89 21.11 13.64
N PHE A 56 -1.96 20.25 12.64
CA PHE A 56 -1.50 18.87 12.70
C PHE A 56 -0.17 18.70 11.97
N ARG A 57 0.72 17.92 12.56
CA ARG A 57 1.91 17.46 11.87
C ARG A 57 1.53 16.34 10.91
N MET A 58 1.96 16.44 9.68
CA MET A 58 1.70 15.44 8.64
C MET A 58 2.72 14.29 8.72
N PHE A 59 2.27 13.10 8.33
CA PHE A 59 3.00 11.87 8.49
C PHE A 59 4.32 11.82 7.70
N GLY A 60 4.34 12.37 6.50
CA GLY A 60 5.48 12.21 5.61
C GLY A 60 5.71 10.75 5.20
N HIS A 61 6.95 10.31 5.19
CA HIS A 61 7.33 8.94 4.84
C HIS A 61 6.91 8.47 3.44
N SER A 62 7.04 9.35 2.43
CA SER A 62 6.86 8.96 1.02
C SER A 62 7.80 7.80 0.66
N VAL A 63 7.30 6.86 -0.16
CA VAL A 63 8.04 5.64 -0.47
C VAL A 63 7.81 5.18 -1.91
N ILE A 64 8.85 4.62 -2.54
CA ILE A 64 8.76 3.87 -3.79
C ILE A 64 9.13 2.42 -3.49
N VAL A 65 8.23 1.50 -3.81
CA VAL A 65 8.38 0.07 -3.55
C VAL A 65 8.38 -0.70 -4.88
N ALA A 66 9.35 -1.58 -5.04
CA ALA A 66 9.46 -2.44 -6.20
C ALA A 66 8.41 -3.58 -6.20
N PRO A 67 8.11 -4.18 -7.36
CA PRO A 67 7.22 -5.35 -7.45
C PRO A 67 7.66 -6.56 -6.63
N THR A 68 8.93 -6.60 -6.23
CA THR A 68 9.52 -7.62 -5.34
C THR A 68 9.25 -7.35 -3.85
N GLY A 69 8.64 -6.21 -3.50
CA GLY A 69 8.39 -5.78 -2.13
C GLY A 69 9.55 -5.01 -1.49
N GLU A 70 10.64 -4.79 -2.20
CA GLU A 70 11.79 -4.04 -1.70
C GLU A 70 11.53 -2.53 -1.76
N ILE A 71 11.95 -1.82 -0.73
CA ILE A 71 11.90 -0.35 -0.71
C ILE A 71 13.03 0.18 -1.60
N ALA A 72 12.66 0.72 -2.76
CA ALA A 72 13.59 1.26 -3.74
C ALA A 72 14.05 2.69 -3.40
N ALA A 73 13.16 3.49 -2.83
CA ALA A 73 13.47 4.81 -2.29
C ALA A 73 12.46 5.18 -1.20
N LYS A 74 12.89 5.95 -0.20
CA LYS A 74 12.00 6.54 0.80
C LYS A 74 12.51 7.89 1.24
N SER A 75 11.60 8.77 1.67
CA SER A 75 11.98 10.04 2.29
C SER A 75 12.74 9.82 3.59
N GLN A 76 13.68 10.71 3.88
CA GLN A 76 14.54 10.64 5.07
C GLN A 76 14.08 11.63 6.15
N SER A 77 13.24 12.57 5.79
CA SER A 77 12.72 13.61 6.68
C SER A 77 11.19 13.64 6.68
N GLU A 78 10.62 14.39 7.62
CA GLU A 78 9.18 14.70 7.69
C GLU A 78 8.84 16.08 7.11
N GLU A 79 9.80 16.65 6.37
CA GLU A 79 9.68 17.92 5.64
C GLU A 79 9.57 17.66 4.14
N ASP A 80 9.41 18.73 3.35
CA ASP A 80 9.34 18.64 1.90
C ASP A 80 10.61 18.03 1.32
N GLU A 81 10.45 16.92 0.59
CA GLU A 81 11.56 16.17 0.03
C GLU A 81 11.15 15.56 -1.31
N VAL A 82 12.10 15.43 -2.23
CA VAL A 82 11.92 14.72 -3.49
C VAL A 82 12.69 13.40 -3.45
N ILE A 83 11.98 12.31 -3.69
CA ILE A 83 12.58 10.99 -3.88
C ILE A 83 12.42 10.54 -5.33
N CYS A 84 13.42 9.87 -5.88
CA CYS A 84 13.37 9.33 -7.24
C CYS A 84 14.00 7.95 -7.32
N HIS A 85 13.47 7.15 -8.23
CA HIS A 85 14.01 5.84 -8.58
C HIS A 85 13.76 5.53 -10.05
N ASN A 86 14.68 4.79 -10.67
CA ASN A 86 14.48 4.30 -12.04
C ASN A 86 13.72 2.96 -11.99
N CYS A 87 12.42 3.00 -12.26
CA CYS A 87 11.55 1.84 -12.18
C CYS A 87 11.61 1.02 -13.48
N ASP A 88 12.19 -0.16 -13.42
CA ASP A 88 12.09 -1.15 -14.49
C ASP A 88 10.68 -1.75 -14.49
N ILE A 89 9.84 -1.35 -15.44
CA ILE A 89 8.44 -1.80 -15.52
C ILE A 89 8.31 -3.28 -15.89
N ASP A 90 9.33 -3.88 -16.50
CA ASP A 90 9.33 -5.29 -16.87
C ASP A 90 9.68 -6.23 -15.69
N LEU A 91 10.17 -5.68 -14.59
CA LEU A 91 10.56 -6.44 -13.39
C LEU A 91 9.44 -7.35 -12.87
N ALA A 92 8.20 -6.92 -13.00
CA ALA A 92 7.01 -7.65 -12.56
C ALA A 92 6.55 -8.76 -13.53
N ALA A 93 7.08 -8.81 -14.75
CA ALA A 93 6.52 -9.65 -15.82
C ALA A 93 6.51 -11.14 -15.46
N ASN A 94 7.56 -11.65 -14.82
CA ASN A 94 7.63 -13.05 -14.40
C ASN A 94 6.64 -13.37 -13.26
N LEU A 95 6.54 -12.49 -12.27
CA LEU A 95 5.59 -12.65 -11.16
C LEU A 95 4.14 -12.69 -11.65
N LYS A 96 3.78 -11.81 -12.59
CA LYS A 96 2.44 -11.76 -13.20
C LYS A 96 2.11 -12.98 -14.08
N LYS A 97 3.12 -13.64 -14.64
CA LYS A 97 2.93 -14.85 -15.44
C LYS A 97 2.90 -16.14 -14.61
N THR A 98 3.40 -16.10 -13.38
CA THR A 98 3.55 -17.27 -12.51
C THR A 98 2.74 -17.12 -11.22
N MET A 99 3.37 -16.69 -10.13
CA MET A 99 2.78 -16.64 -8.79
C MET A 99 1.52 -15.78 -8.71
N PHE A 100 1.54 -14.60 -9.33
CA PHE A 100 0.43 -13.63 -9.31
C PHE A 100 -0.32 -13.56 -10.64
N ASN A 101 -0.47 -14.69 -11.31
CA ASN A 101 -1.28 -14.79 -12.52
C ASN A 101 -2.78 -14.80 -12.16
N PHE A 102 -3.30 -13.61 -11.83
CA PHE A 102 -4.70 -13.48 -11.42
C PHE A 102 -5.70 -13.87 -12.51
N ALA A 103 -5.33 -13.71 -13.79
CA ALA A 103 -6.19 -14.13 -14.89
C ALA A 103 -6.43 -15.65 -14.89
N ALA A 104 -5.41 -16.43 -14.53
CA ALA A 104 -5.50 -17.90 -14.44
C ALA A 104 -6.03 -18.38 -13.09
N HIS A 105 -5.74 -17.67 -11.99
CA HIS A 105 -5.99 -18.15 -10.63
C HIS A 105 -7.30 -17.64 -10.01
N ARG A 106 -7.82 -16.49 -10.47
CA ARG A 106 -9.08 -15.98 -9.95
C ARG A 106 -10.26 -16.90 -10.33
N ARG A 107 -11.18 -17.03 -9.39
CA ARG A 107 -12.42 -17.80 -9.54
C ARG A 107 -13.62 -16.91 -9.16
N PRO A 108 -14.03 -15.97 -10.03
CA PRO A 108 -15.13 -15.02 -9.74
C PRO A 108 -16.41 -15.70 -9.31
N GLU A 109 -16.68 -16.91 -9.81
CA GLU A 109 -17.85 -17.73 -9.46
C GLU A 109 -17.93 -18.09 -7.97
N HIS A 110 -16.80 -18.03 -7.24
CA HIS A 110 -16.75 -18.29 -5.80
C HIS A 110 -16.78 -17.03 -4.94
N TYR A 111 -16.80 -15.83 -5.55
CA TYR A 111 -16.72 -14.57 -4.81
C TYR A 111 -18.09 -13.96 -4.47
N ARG A 112 -19.17 -14.64 -4.81
CA ARG A 112 -20.54 -14.16 -4.64
C ARG A 112 -20.81 -13.63 -3.23
N LEU A 113 -20.43 -14.35 -2.19
CA LEU A 113 -20.65 -13.94 -0.81
C LEU A 113 -19.91 -12.66 -0.42
N ILE A 114 -18.73 -12.42 -1.00
CA ILE A 114 -17.94 -11.20 -0.76
C ILE A 114 -18.63 -9.97 -1.38
N VAL A 115 -19.33 -10.17 -2.50
CA VAL A 115 -19.99 -9.09 -3.24
C VAL A 115 -21.40 -8.80 -2.70
N GLU A 116 -22.13 -9.82 -2.25
CA GLU A 116 -23.52 -9.72 -1.85
C GLU A 116 -23.73 -9.38 -0.36
N ARG A 117 -22.69 -9.51 0.47
CA ARG A 117 -22.80 -9.31 1.91
C ARG A 117 -21.92 -8.17 2.41
N VAL A 118 -22.47 -7.43 3.36
CA VAL A 118 -21.75 -6.39 4.12
C VAL A 118 -21.71 -6.83 5.58
N GLY A 119 -20.50 -6.90 6.14
CA GLY A 119 -20.27 -7.33 7.52
C GLY A 119 -20.29 -8.85 7.73
N ALA A 120 -20.08 -9.28 8.96
CA ALA A 120 -20.11 -10.68 9.35
C ALA A 120 -21.54 -11.09 9.71
N GLU A 121 -22.19 -11.87 8.86
CA GLU A 121 -23.45 -12.54 9.21
C GLU A 121 -23.15 -13.91 9.82
N VAL A 122 -23.51 -14.08 11.08
CA VAL A 122 -23.47 -15.39 11.74
C VAL A 122 -24.68 -16.19 11.21
N THR A 123 -24.40 -17.29 10.50
CA THR A 123 -25.48 -18.21 10.11
C THR A 123 -26.09 -18.78 11.39
N PRO A 124 -27.43 -18.69 11.59
CA PRO A 124 -28.07 -19.33 12.75
C PRO A 124 -27.70 -20.82 12.79
N ALA A 125 -27.30 -21.30 13.93
CA ALA A 125 -27.12 -22.73 14.14
C ALA A 125 -28.48 -23.44 13.93
N ASN A 126 -28.55 -24.38 13.03
CA ASN A 126 -29.73 -25.24 12.83
C ASN A 126 -29.82 -26.22 14.00
#